data_c5d7afda075b95f949a7eec9bec09912
#
_entry.id   c5d7afda075b95f949a7eec9bec09912
#
_cell.length_a   1.000
_cell.length_b   1.000
_cell.length_c   1.000
_cell.angle_alpha   90.00
_cell.angle_beta   90.00
_cell.angle_gamma   90.00
#
_symmetry.space_group_name_H-M   'P 1'
#
loop_
_entity.id
_entity.type
_entity.pdbx_description
1 polymer ?
#
loop_
_entity_poly.entity_id
_entity_poly.type
_entity_poly.pdbx_seq_one_letter_code
_entity_poly.pdbx_strand_id
1 'polypeptide(L)'
;MTSVTLSIDRQQIEVPPNTSILTIFKDNDININQICGGQGMCASCHFFVVAGSEALTPQTKQEQMTLQYTNIDRPGARLACQTRVIGNGVVIELPNGTFVESEKELEQLIGKKASKTLIHPMTGEILVQEGKLILRSALEKMQAASGKFAQALLGKK
;
A
#
# COMPACT_ATOMS: atom_id res chain seq x y z
N MET A 1 -17.80 -18.38 -19.21
CA MET A 1 -16.87 -18.06 -18.15
C MET A 1 -17.40 -16.92 -17.32
N THR A 2 -17.40 -17.14 -16.03
CA THR A 2 -17.89 -16.13 -15.09
C THR A 2 -16.79 -15.11 -14.84
N SER A 3 -17.09 -13.83 -14.98
CA SER A 3 -16.18 -12.76 -14.59
C SER A 3 -16.78 -12.00 -13.42
N VAL A 4 -15.91 -11.32 -12.66
CA VAL A 4 -16.33 -10.49 -11.57
C VAL A 4 -15.93 -9.04 -11.85
N THR A 5 -16.74 -8.12 -11.36
CA THR A 5 -16.53 -6.69 -11.59
C THR A 5 -16.12 -6.02 -10.28
N LEU A 6 -15.10 -5.19 -10.35
CA LEU A 6 -14.67 -4.36 -9.23
C LEU A 6 -14.42 -2.94 -9.72
N SER A 7 -14.38 -2.01 -8.78
CA SER A 7 -14.12 -0.61 -9.07
C SER A 7 -12.83 -0.18 -8.36
N ILE A 8 -11.93 0.46 -9.10
CA ILE A 8 -10.70 1.03 -8.55
C ILE A 8 -10.69 2.52 -8.92
N ASP A 9 -10.74 3.40 -7.90
CA ASP A 9 -10.80 4.84 -8.08
C ASP A 9 -11.84 5.26 -9.13
N ARG A 10 -13.06 4.68 -9.00
CA ARG A 10 -14.22 4.93 -9.86
C ARG A 10 -14.13 4.32 -11.26
N GLN A 11 -13.07 3.61 -11.56
CA GLN A 11 -12.95 2.89 -12.83
C GLN A 11 -13.40 1.46 -12.66
N GLN A 12 -14.39 1.03 -13.44
CA GLN A 12 -14.89 -0.33 -13.40
C GLN A 12 -13.98 -1.26 -14.21
N ILE A 13 -13.64 -2.39 -13.60
CA ILE A 13 -12.74 -3.38 -14.19
C ILE A 13 -13.39 -4.75 -14.07
N GLU A 14 -13.35 -5.54 -15.13
CA GLU A 14 -13.87 -6.90 -15.15
C GLU A 14 -12.71 -7.89 -15.26
N VAL A 15 -12.69 -8.89 -14.36
CA VAL A 15 -11.60 -9.86 -14.30
C VAL A 15 -12.16 -11.25 -14.00
N PRO A 16 -11.43 -12.32 -14.31
CA PRO A 16 -11.81 -13.66 -13.87
C PRO A 16 -11.82 -13.74 -12.34
N PRO A 17 -12.69 -14.58 -11.75
CA PRO A 17 -12.68 -14.77 -10.29
C PRO A 17 -11.35 -15.38 -9.84
N ASN A 18 -10.99 -15.07 -8.59
CA ASN A 18 -9.74 -15.52 -7.98
C ASN A 18 -8.49 -14.87 -8.59
N THR A 19 -8.62 -13.69 -9.19
CA THR A 19 -7.50 -12.93 -9.71
C THR A 19 -6.87 -12.11 -8.57
N SER A 20 -5.52 -12.13 -8.49
CA SER A 20 -4.81 -11.33 -7.50
C SER A 20 -5.00 -9.84 -7.77
N ILE A 21 -5.26 -9.06 -6.72
CA ILE A 21 -5.39 -7.61 -6.82
C ILE A 21 -4.09 -7.01 -7.39
N LEU A 22 -2.95 -7.55 -7.01
CA LEU A 22 -1.65 -7.09 -7.55
C LEU A 22 -1.59 -7.26 -9.07
N THR A 23 -2.06 -8.40 -9.59
CA THR A 23 -2.13 -8.65 -11.03
C THR A 23 -3.05 -7.64 -11.72
N ILE A 24 -4.20 -7.34 -11.11
CA ILE A 24 -5.14 -6.36 -11.64
C ILE A 24 -4.48 -4.98 -11.72
N PHE A 25 -3.74 -4.59 -10.69
CA PHE A 25 -3.04 -3.31 -10.70
C PHE A 25 -2.01 -3.24 -11.82
N LYS A 26 -1.23 -4.30 -12.00
CA LYS A 26 -0.23 -4.36 -13.07
C LYS A 26 -0.85 -4.30 -14.46
N ASP A 27 -1.93 -5.04 -14.66
CA ASP A 27 -2.59 -5.13 -15.97
C ASP A 27 -3.28 -3.83 -16.36
N ASN A 28 -3.57 -2.95 -15.41
CA ASN A 28 -4.25 -1.69 -15.66
C ASN A 28 -3.33 -0.48 -15.47
N ASP A 29 -2.04 -0.69 -15.52
CA ASP A 29 -1.00 0.36 -15.41
C ASP A 29 -1.09 1.17 -14.12
N ILE A 30 -1.58 0.55 -13.05
CA ILE A 30 -1.62 1.18 -11.74
C ILE A 30 -0.26 1.05 -11.10
N ASN A 31 0.37 2.19 -10.87
CA ASN A 31 1.72 2.25 -10.33
C ASN A 31 1.71 1.85 -8.86
N ILE A 32 2.35 0.73 -8.56
CA ILE A 32 2.44 0.24 -7.19
C ILE A 32 3.84 -0.33 -6.96
N ASN A 33 4.39 -0.03 -5.80
CA ASN A 33 5.72 -0.52 -5.45
C ASN A 33 5.63 -1.94 -4.89
N GLN A 34 6.64 -2.75 -5.17
CA GLN A 34 6.73 -4.12 -4.67
C GLN A 34 8.09 -4.35 -4.03
N ILE A 35 8.35 -3.64 -2.94
CA ILE A 35 9.65 -3.70 -2.29
C ILE A 35 9.98 -5.12 -1.80
N CYS A 36 8.98 -5.84 -1.30
CA CYS A 36 9.19 -7.23 -0.86
C CYS A 36 8.99 -8.26 -1.97
N GLY A 37 8.76 -7.85 -3.22
CA GLY A 37 8.56 -8.78 -4.31
C GLY A 37 7.27 -9.59 -4.22
N GLY A 38 6.23 -9.07 -3.59
CA GLY A 38 4.94 -9.75 -3.48
C GLY A 38 4.85 -10.73 -2.33
N GLN A 39 5.77 -10.69 -1.37
CA GLN A 39 5.81 -11.64 -0.26
C GLN A 39 4.94 -11.26 0.95
N GLY A 40 4.23 -10.13 0.87
CA GLY A 40 3.37 -9.68 1.98
C GLY A 40 4.13 -9.12 3.16
N MET A 41 5.40 -8.80 3.00
CA MET A 41 6.27 -8.34 4.09
C MET A 41 6.38 -6.83 4.21
N CYS A 42 5.75 -6.09 3.32
CA CYS A 42 5.76 -4.63 3.36
C CYS A 42 4.39 -4.10 2.93
N ALA A 43 4.15 -2.81 3.18
CA ALA A 43 2.90 -2.17 2.83
C ALA A 43 2.96 -1.36 1.54
N SER A 44 4.00 -1.58 0.70
CA SER A 44 4.15 -0.82 -0.53
C SER A 44 3.03 -1.12 -1.55
N CYS A 45 2.36 -2.25 -1.42
CA CYS A 45 1.23 -2.63 -2.28
C CYS A 45 -0.13 -2.45 -1.59
N HIS A 46 -0.22 -1.68 -0.51
CA HIS A 46 -1.48 -1.55 0.21
C HIS A 46 -2.52 -0.74 -0.59
N PHE A 47 -3.77 -1.06 -0.35
CA PHE A 47 -4.92 -0.36 -0.90
C PHE A 47 -6.03 -0.36 0.14
N PHE A 48 -7.11 0.37 -0.13
CA PHE A 48 -8.23 0.47 0.82
C PHE A 48 -9.50 -0.08 0.19
N VAL A 49 -10.21 -0.91 0.96
CA VAL A 49 -11.51 -1.47 0.55
C VAL A 49 -12.60 -0.57 1.12
N VAL A 50 -13.35 0.08 0.23
CA VAL A 50 -14.45 0.96 0.61
C VAL A 50 -15.74 0.16 0.76
N ALA A 51 -15.93 -0.83 -0.09
CA ALA A 51 -17.12 -1.70 -0.08
C ALA A 51 -16.79 -3.04 -0.69
N GLY A 52 -17.57 -4.05 -0.37
CA GLY A 52 -17.45 -5.38 -0.97
C GLY A 52 -16.31 -6.23 -0.41
N SER A 53 -15.92 -6.00 0.84
CA SER A 53 -14.82 -6.76 1.45
C SER A 53 -15.11 -8.27 1.48
N GLU A 54 -16.37 -8.66 1.53
CA GLU A 54 -16.78 -10.07 1.51
C GLU A 54 -16.52 -10.74 0.16
N ALA A 55 -16.30 -9.97 -0.90
CA ALA A 55 -15.94 -10.47 -2.21
C ALA A 55 -14.43 -10.58 -2.44
N LEU A 56 -13.66 -10.42 -1.38
CA LEU A 56 -12.21 -10.61 -1.36
C LEU A 56 -11.86 -11.79 -0.47
N THR A 57 -10.71 -12.42 -0.76
CA THR A 57 -10.21 -13.50 0.11
C THR A 57 -9.92 -12.97 1.50
N PRO A 58 -10.06 -13.80 2.55
CA PRO A 58 -9.70 -13.39 3.91
C PRO A 58 -8.22 -13.02 4.01
N GLN A 59 -7.89 -12.21 5.00
CA GLN A 59 -6.51 -11.85 5.27
C GLN A 59 -5.69 -13.07 5.66
N THR A 60 -4.53 -13.23 5.02
CA THR A 60 -3.57 -14.25 5.43
C THR A 60 -2.89 -13.84 6.74
N LYS A 61 -2.28 -14.79 7.45
CA LYS A 61 -1.49 -14.48 8.64
C LYS A 61 -0.38 -13.49 8.33
N GLN A 62 0.29 -13.65 7.19
CA GLN A 62 1.36 -12.76 6.78
C GLN A 62 0.84 -11.34 6.56
N GLU A 63 -0.31 -11.20 5.91
CA GLU A 63 -0.94 -9.91 5.69
C GLU A 63 -1.32 -9.24 7.02
N GLN A 64 -1.95 -9.99 7.93
CA GLN A 64 -2.33 -9.47 9.24
C GLN A 64 -1.12 -8.98 10.03
N MET A 65 -0.04 -9.74 10.01
CA MET A 65 1.18 -9.38 10.73
C MET A 65 1.80 -8.11 10.15
N THR A 66 1.88 -8.01 8.83
CA THR A 66 2.43 -6.83 8.17
C THR A 66 1.60 -5.59 8.46
N LEU A 67 0.28 -5.70 8.39
CA LEU A 67 -0.62 -4.57 8.68
C LEU A 67 -0.55 -4.12 10.14
N GLN A 68 -0.23 -5.03 11.07
CA GLN A 68 -0.05 -4.66 12.47
C GLN A 68 1.17 -3.78 12.71
N TYR A 69 2.20 -3.89 11.88
CA TYR A 69 3.42 -3.11 12.00
C TYR A 69 3.39 -1.81 11.20
N THR A 70 2.33 -1.59 10.44
CA THR A 70 2.18 -0.36 9.66
C THR A 70 1.41 0.68 10.47
N ASN A 71 1.66 1.95 10.17
CA ASN A 71 0.94 3.06 10.80
C ASN A 71 -0.12 3.62 9.85
N ILE A 72 -0.85 2.72 9.18
CA ILE A 72 -1.95 3.11 8.30
C ILE A 72 -3.18 3.37 9.15
N ASP A 73 -3.58 4.64 9.24
CA ASP A 73 -4.68 5.09 10.10
C ASP A 73 -6.07 4.89 9.49
N ARG A 74 -6.14 4.40 8.29
CA ARG A 74 -7.42 4.26 7.58
C ARG A 74 -7.91 2.82 7.65
N PRO A 75 -9.18 2.58 8.02
CA PRO A 75 -9.73 1.22 8.00
C PRO A 75 -9.86 0.69 6.58
N GLY A 76 -9.90 -0.62 6.44
CA GLY A 76 -10.05 -1.28 5.15
C GLY A 76 -8.75 -1.52 4.40
N ALA A 77 -7.60 -1.30 5.05
CA ALA A 77 -6.30 -1.52 4.41
C ALA A 77 -6.07 -3.01 4.13
N ARG A 78 -5.65 -3.33 2.92
CA ARG A 78 -5.30 -4.68 2.50
C ARG A 78 -4.01 -4.63 1.67
N LEU A 79 -3.35 -5.76 1.54
CA LEU A 79 -2.14 -5.89 0.71
C LEU A 79 -2.50 -6.54 -0.63
N ALA A 80 -2.21 -5.87 -1.74
CA ALA A 80 -2.57 -6.36 -3.06
C ALA A 80 -1.93 -7.71 -3.38
N CYS A 81 -0.71 -7.94 -2.91
CA CYS A 81 0.00 -9.19 -3.15
C CYS A 81 -0.60 -10.38 -2.40
N GLN A 82 -1.43 -10.14 -1.38
CA GLN A 82 -2.02 -11.18 -0.54
C GLN A 82 -3.53 -11.31 -0.72
N THR A 83 -4.12 -10.53 -1.61
CA THR A 83 -5.58 -10.45 -1.74
C THR A 83 -6.01 -10.85 -3.15
N ARG A 84 -7.07 -11.66 -3.25
CA ARG A 84 -7.68 -12.04 -4.53
C ARG A 84 -9.15 -11.65 -4.52
N VAL A 85 -9.68 -11.27 -5.68
CA VAL A 85 -11.10 -10.95 -5.85
C VAL A 85 -11.85 -12.24 -6.18
N ILE A 86 -12.93 -12.51 -5.45
CA ILE A 86 -13.71 -13.73 -5.61
C ILE A 86 -15.19 -13.46 -5.91
N GLY A 87 -15.61 -12.20 -5.92
CA GLY A 87 -17.00 -11.85 -6.21
C GLY A 87 -17.13 -10.43 -6.71
N ASN A 88 -18.36 -10.03 -6.99
CA ASN A 88 -18.69 -8.70 -7.50
C ASN A 88 -18.86 -7.68 -6.37
N GLY A 89 -18.77 -6.40 -6.71
CA GLY A 89 -19.13 -5.31 -5.82
C GLY A 89 -17.98 -4.77 -4.99
N VAL A 90 -16.76 -5.18 -5.26
CA VAL A 90 -15.58 -4.64 -4.57
C VAL A 90 -15.33 -3.21 -5.04
N VAL A 91 -15.20 -2.29 -4.10
CA VAL A 91 -14.82 -0.90 -4.38
C VAL A 91 -13.50 -0.62 -3.67
N ILE A 92 -12.51 -0.24 -4.45
CA ILE A 92 -11.14 -0.03 -3.97
C ILE A 92 -10.76 1.42 -4.19
N GLU A 93 -10.10 2.01 -3.19
CA GLU A 93 -9.42 3.29 -3.32
C GLU A 93 -7.93 3.10 -3.13
N LEU A 94 -7.15 3.77 -3.98
CA LEU A 94 -5.69 3.76 -3.87
C LEU A 94 -5.23 4.80 -2.86
N PRO A 95 -4.08 4.59 -2.21
CA PRO A 95 -3.52 5.61 -1.32
C PRO A 95 -3.26 6.91 -2.08
N ASN A 96 -3.62 8.04 -1.47
CA ASN A 96 -3.32 9.36 -2.03
C ASN A 96 -1.87 9.69 -1.79
N GLY A 97 -1.09 9.82 -2.86
CA GLY A 97 0.29 10.24 -2.75
C GLY A 97 1.24 9.36 -3.54
N THR A 98 2.51 9.52 -3.25
CA THR A 98 3.55 8.76 -3.91
C THR A 98 4.46 8.11 -2.86
N PHE A 99 4.90 6.89 -3.14
CA PHE A 99 5.85 6.22 -2.28
C PHE A 99 7.26 6.80 -2.51
N VAL A 100 7.95 7.11 -1.42
CA VAL A 100 9.35 7.52 -1.49
C VAL A 100 10.19 6.27 -1.81
N GLU A 101 11.03 6.35 -2.83
CA GLU A 101 11.82 5.19 -3.25
C GLU A 101 13.00 4.92 -2.34
N SER A 102 13.61 5.96 -1.77
CA SER A 102 14.79 5.81 -0.91
C SER A 102 14.96 7.01 -0.01
N GLU A 103 15.75 6.83 1.05
CA GLU A 103 16.13 7.92 1.94
C GLU A 103 16.88 9.02 1.19
N LYS A 104 17.70 8.63 0.23
CA LYS A 104 18.47 9.58 -0.60
C LYS A 104 17.55 10.49 -1.41
N GLU A 105 16.49 9.94 -1.97
CA GLU A 105 15.48 10.72 -2.69
C GLU A 105 14.85 11.77 -1.77
N LEU A 106 14.44 11.34 -0.58
CA LEU A 106 13.84 12.25 0.40
C LEU A 106 14.82 13.33 0.84
N GLU A 107 16.08 12.96 1.06
CA GLU A 107 17.13 13.92 1.43
C GLU A 107 17.30 15.03 0.38
N GLN A 108 17.24 14.67 -0.89
CA GLN A 108 17.35 15.64 -1.99
C GLN A 108 16.15 16.61 -2.05
N LEU A 109 15.02 16.21 -1.47
CA LEU A 109 13.80 17.01 -1.49
C LEU A 109 13.67 17.95 -0.26
N ILE A 110 14.55 17.81 0.72
CA ILE A 110 14.51 18.65 1.91
C ILE A 110 14.63 20.13 1.51
N GLY A 111 13.73 20.96 2.06
CA GLY A 111 13.67 22.38 1.74
C GLY A 111 12.68 22.73 0.63
N LYS A 112 12.11 21.73 -0.03
CA LYS A 112 11.10 21.92 -1.07
C LYS A 112 9.71 21.60 -0.53
N LYS A 113 8.68 22.14 -1.17
CA LYS A 113 7.30 21.76 -0.84
C LYS A 113 6.95 20.45 -1.53
N ALA A 114 6.24 19.57 -0.81
CA ALA A 114 5.80 18.32 -1.36
C ALA A 114 4.70 18.56 -2.41
N SER A 115 4.95 18.16 -3.66
CA SER A 115 3.96 18.26 -4.72
C SER A 115 2.86 17.20 -4.57
N LYS A 116 3.15 16.13 -3.85
CA LYS A 116 2.21 15.05 -3.49
C LYS A 116 2.52 14.58 -2.09
N THR A 117 1.52 13.98 -1.44
CA THR A 117 1.75 13.33 -0.15
C THR A 117 2.82 12.25 -0.31
N LEU A 118 3.85 12.30 0.55
CA LEU A 118 4.94 11.32 0.52
C LEU A 118 4.67 10.23 1.54
N ILE A 119 4.77 8.98 1.10
CA ILE A 119 4.41 7.79 1.87
C ILE A 119 5.63 6.90 2.03
N HIS A 120 5.82 6.37 3.24
CA HIS A 120 6.90 5.41 3.51
C HIS A 120 6.62 4.12 2.71
N PRO A 121 7.61 3.64 1.93
CA PRO A 121 7.36 2.52 1.01
C PRO A 121 7.12 1.19 1.72
N MET A 122 7.61 1.00 2.94
CA MET A 122 7.46 -0.26 3.65
C MET A 122 6.30 -0.26 4.64
N THR A 123 6.07 0.85 5.34
CA THR A 123 5.06 0.91 6.40
C THR A 123 3.76 1.57 5.99
N GLY A 124 3.74 2.29 4.85
CA GLY A 124 2.56 3.04 4.43
C GLY A 124 2.31 4.32 5.23
N GLU A 125 3.22 4.68 6.12
CA GLU A 125 3.08 5.87 6.96
C GLU A 125 3.27 7.13 6.13
N ILE A 126 2.45 8.16 6.39
CA ILE A 126 2.58 9.45 5.72
C ILE A 126 3.78 10.19 6.31
N LEU A 127 4.75 10.50 5.45
CA LEU A 127 5.96 11.22 5.86
C LEU A 127 5.78 12.74 5.75
N VAL A 128 5.20 13.20 4.64
CA VAL A 128 4.92 14.61 4.39
C VAL A 128 3.61 14.73 3.63
N GLN A 129 2.72 15.60 4.09
CA GLN A 129 1.46 15.85 3.38
C GLN A 129 1.69 16.80 2.21
N GLU A 130 0.88 16.64 1.16
CA GLU A 130 0.91 17.51 -0.01
C GLU A 130 0.82 18.99 0.40
N GLY A 131 1.68 19.80 -0.21
CA GLY A 131 1.73 21.25 0.07
C GLY A 131 2.54 21.65 1.29
N LYS A 132 3.01 20.68 2.07
CA LYS A 132 3.84 20.96 3.25
C LYS A 132 5.32 20.97 2.86
N LEU A 133 6.09 21.75 3.62
CA LEU A 133 7.54 21.80 3.44
C LEU A 133 8.17 20.49 3.88
N ILE A 134 9.05 19.97 3.04
CA ILE A 134 9.79 18.74 3.36
C ILE A 134 10.96 19.13 4.26
N LEU A 135 10.92 18.66 5.51
CA LEU A 135 11.93 18.97 6.52
C LEU A 135 12.76 17.73 6.83
N ARG A 136 13.90 17.96 7.46
CA ARG A 136 14.77 16.85 7.88
C ARG A 136 14.05 15.88 8.81
N SER A 137 13.07 16.36 9.57
CA SER A 137 12.24 15.50 10.43
C SER A 137 11.52 14.41 9.66
N ALA A 138 11.17 14.64 8.38
CA ALA A 138 10.57 13.61 7.54
C ALA A 138 11.55 12.47 7.27
N LEU A 139 12.83 12.79 7.02
CA LEU A 139 13.87 11.78 6.83
C LEU A 139 14.10 10.99 8.12
N GLU A 140 14.13 11.64 9.26
CA GLU A 140 14.25 10.98 10.56
C GLU A 140 13.07 10.05 10.82
N LYS A 141 11.87 10.48 10.48
CA LYS A 141 10.66 9.67 10.60
C LYS A 141 10.73 8.43 9.71
N MET A 142 11.22 8.60 8.48
CA MET A 142 11.41 7.48 7.57
C MET A 142 12.41 6.46 8.11
N GLN A 143 13.54 6.94 8.63
CA GLN A 143 14.56 6.08 9.21
C GLN A 143 14.04 5.33 10.44
N ALA A 144 13.30 6.01 11.31
CA ALA A 144 12.72 5.40 12.50
C ALA A 144 11.70 4.33 12.13
N ALA A 145 10.84 4.59 11.15
CA ALA A 145 9.84 3.62 10.68
C ALA A 145 10.49 2.41 10.05
N SER A 146 11.54 2.62 9.24
CA SER A 146 12.31 1.52 8.65
C SER A 146 12.96 0.64 9.71
N GLY A 147 13.52 1.26 10.75
CA GLY A 147 14.14 0.54 11.86
C GLY A 147 13.13 -0.30 12.64
N LYS A 148 11.97 0.26 12.95
CA LYS A 148 10.90 -0.47 13.62
C LYS A 148 10.42 -1.66 12.80
N PHE A 149 10.25 -1.46 11.50
CA PHE A 149 9.81 -2.52 10.60
C PHE A 149 10.84 -3.65 10.57
N ALA A 150 12.11 -3.30 10.43
CA ALA A 150 13.20 -4.29 10.42
C ALA A 150 13.26 -5.07 11.73
N GLN A 151 13.12 -4.39 12.88
CA GLN A 151 13.08 -5.05 14.18
C GLN A 151 11.90 -5.99 14.32
N ALA A 152 10.73 -5.59 13.83
CA ALA A 152 9.54 -6.43 13.87
C ALA A 152 9.74 -7.72 13.07
N LEU A 153 10.40 -7.63 11.92
CA LEU A 153 10.70 -8.82 11.10
C LEU A 153 11.75 -9.71 11.75
N LEU A 154 12.78 -9.12 12.35
CA LEU A 154 13.87 -9.87 12.99
C LEU A 154 13.47 -10.43 14.35
N GLY A 155 12.55 -9.79 15.04
CA GLY A 155 12.08 -10.23 16.36
C GLY A 155 11.13 -11.41 16.34
N LYS A 156 10.85 -11.94 15.17
CA LYS A 156 9.96 -13.09 14.99
C LYS A 156 10.74 -14.39 15.02
N LYS A 157 11.22 -14.72 16.13
CA LYS A 157 11.81 -16.05 16.29
C LYS A 157 10.92 -16.93 17.13
#